data_fa5c454c66267f874dc5db7c68c1f243
#
_entry.id   fa5c454c66267f874dc5db7c68c1f243
#
_cell.length_a   1.000
_cell.length_b   1.000
_cell.length_c   1.000
_cell.angle_alpha   90.00
_cell.angle_beta   90.00
_cell.angle_gamma   90.00
#
_symmetry.space_group_name_H-M   'P 1'
#
loop_
_entity.id
_entity.type
_entity.pdbx_description
1 polymer ?
#
loop_
_entity_poly.entity_id
_entity_poly.type
_entity_poly.pdbx_seq_one_letter_code
_entity_poly.pdbx_strand_id
1 'polypeptide(L)'
;DAFYTRLAPLGLPAPYLVGASAEVAKLIGLDPEETGRPEFREIFAGNRLPPGSDALAAVYSGHQFGVWAGQLGDGRAHLLGGLRDASGHWEIQLKGAGRTPYSRGADGRAVLRSSIREFLCSEAMAGLRIPTTRALSVVGADLPVRREEIESAAVVARVAPSFVRFGSFEHWAAHGRGDELRQLADYVIATFRPECRDAANPYAALLADVSRRTGELVARWMAVGFMHGVM
;
A
#
# COMPACT_ATOMS: atom_id res chain seq x y z
N ASP A 1 -18.00 -9.37 4.19
CA ASP A 1 -16.72 -8.74 3.84
C ASP A 1 -16.87 -7.89 2.57
N ALA A 2 -17.49 -6.70 2.73
CA ALA A 2 -17.73 -5.84 1.58
C ALA A 2 -16.45 -5.12 1.12
N PHE A 3 -15.49 -4.87 2.03
CA PHE A 3 -14.34 -3.97 1.81
C PHE A 3 -13.13 -4.64 1.13
N TYR A 4 -13.05 -5.97 1.14
CA TYR A 4 -11.88 -6.71 0.66
C TYR A 4 -12.23 -8.15 0.31
N THR A 5 -11.33 -8.78 -0.42
CA THR A 5 -11.33 -10.23 -0.67
C THR A 5 -10.09 -10.84 -0.03
N ARG A 6 -10.28 -11.90 0.77
CA ARG A 6 -9.17 -12.70 1.31
C ARG A 6 -8.60 -13.59 0.21
N LEU A 7 -7.30 -13.52 0.01
CA LEU A 7 -6.58 -14.38 -0.93
C LEU A 7 -5.08 -14.36 -0.64
N ALA A 8 -4.42 -15.48 -0.87
CA ALA A 8 -2.97 -15.58 -0.79
C ALA A 8 -2.31 -14.93 -2.01
N PRO A 9 -1.11 -14.34 -1.85
CA PRO A 9 -0.29 -13.93 -2.96
C PRO A 9 0.08 -15.10 -3.89
N LEU A 10 0.33 -14.78 -5.15
CA LEU A 10 1.02 -15.67 -6.09
C LEU A 10 2.50 -15.29 -6.07
N GLY A 11 3.32 -16.13 -5.47
CA GLY A 11 4.74 -15.85 -5.28
C GLY A 11 5.56 -15.72 -6.57
N LEU A 12 6.85 -15.54 -6.40
CA LEU A 12 7.84 -15.47 -7.47
C LEU A 12 8.72 -16.74 -7.46
N PRO A 13 9.03 -17.33 -8.63
CA PRO A 13 9.95 -18.45 -8.72
C PRO A 13 11.39 -17.99 -8.42
N ALA A 14 12.17 -18.80 -7.68
CA ALA A 14 13.56 -18.56 -7.34
C ALA A 14 13.86 -17.07 -6.98
N PRO A 15 13.22 -16.52 -5.92
CA PRO A 15 13.31 -15.09 -5.64
C PRO A 15 14.71 -14.69 -5.14
N TYR A 16 15.16 -13.51 -5.56
CA TYR A 16 16.40 -12.90 -5.07
C TYR A 16 16.15 -11.51 -4.49
N LEU A 17 16.91 -11.15 -3.44
CA LEU A 17 16.83 -9.82 -2.86
C LEU A 17 17.53 -8.81 -3.76
N VAL A 18 16.81 -7.77 -4.19
CA VAL A 18 17.37 -6.63 -4.92
C VAL A 18 17.86 -5.56 -3.95
N GLY A 19 17.09 -5.31 -2.89
CA GLY A 19 17.45 -4.37 -1.84
C GLY A 19 16.45 -4.37 -0.71
N ALA A 20 16.89 -3.95 0.46
CA ALA A 20 16.06 -3.78 1.65
C ALA A 20 16.48 -2.53 2.44
N SER A 21 15.54 -1.92 3.15
CA SER A 21 15.77 -0.78 4.03
C SER A 21 15.91 -1.26 5.46
N ALA A 22 17.12 -1.15 6.02
CA ALA A 22 17.40 -1.44 7.43
C ALA A 22 16.59 -0.54 8.38
N GLU A 23 16.34 0.71 7.97
CA GLU A 23 15.54 1.64 8.76
C GLU A 23 14.07 1.22 8.81
N VAL A 24 13.51 0.76 7.68
CA VAL A 24 12.12 0.27 7.65
C VAL A 24 11.99 -1.06 8.39
N ALA A 25 13.00 -1.94 8.32
CA ALA A 25 13.02 -3.15 9.14
C ALA A 25 12.91 -2.80 10.63
N LYS A 26 13.76 -1.90 11.13
CA LYS A 26 13.69 -1.42 12.52
C LYS A 26 12.35 -0.76 12.86
N LEU A 27 11.77 0.01 11.93
CA LEU A 27 10.49 0.69 12.13
C LEU A 27 9.34 -0.28 12.46
N ILE A 28 9.40 -1.49 11.91
CA ILE A 28 8.40 -2.55 12.14
C ILE A 28 8.86 -3.60 13.15
N GLY A 29 9.94 -3.33 13.90
CA GLY A 29 10.47 -4.23 14.92
C GLY A 29 11.21 -5.45 14.37
N LEU A 30 11.62 -5.45 13.11
CA LEU A 30 12.39 -6.51 12.48
C LEU A 30 13.89 -6.19 12.59
N ASP A 31 14.69 -7.20 13.01
CA ASP A 31 16.15 -7.07 12.96
C ASP A 31 16.59 -6.90 11.50
N PRO A 32 17.37 -5.86 11.16
CA PRO A 32 17.89 -5.68 9.82
C PRO A 32 18.66 -6.88 9.26
N GLU A 33 19.30 -7.69 10.08
CA GLU A 33 20.01 -8.90 9.65
C GLU A 33 19.06 -9.99 9.09
N GLU A 34 17.80 -9.97 9.52
CA GLU A 34 16.76 -10.87 8.97
C GLU A 34 16.54 -10.67 7.47
N THR A 35 16.81 -9.47 6.95
CA THR A 35 16.64 -9.17 5.51
C THR A 35 17.55 -10.04 4.62
N GLY A 36 18.65 -10.55 5.14
CA GLY A 36 19.56 -11.45 4.44
C GLY A 36 19.12 -12.91 4.40
N ARG A 37 18.14 -13.31 5.23
CA ARG A 37 17.73 -14.71 5.36
C ARG A 37 16.90 -15.20 4.16
N PRO A 38 16.97 -16.50 3.84
CA PRO A 38 16.12 -17.09 2.80
C PRO A 38 14.62 -16.90 3.08
N GLU A 39 14.19 -17.05 4.33
CA GLU A 39 12.81 -16.89 4.76
C GLU A 39 12.26 -15.49 4.48
N PHE A 40 13.07 -14.46 4.64
CA PHE A 40 12.69 -13.08 4.30
C PHE A 40 12.33 -12.96 2.82
N ARG A 41 13.15 -13.53 1.94
CA ARG A 41 12.89 -13.51 0.50
C ARG A 41 11.60 -14.25 0.14
N GLU A 42 11.39 -15.41 0.72
CA GLU A 42 10.18 -16.21 0.49
C GLU A 42 8.90 -15.48 0.95
N ILE A 43 8.94 -14.83 2.12
CA ILE A 43 7.81 -14.06 2.63
C ILE A 43 7.54 -12.84 1.73
N PHE A 44 8.56 -12.06 1.45
CA PHE A 44 8.39 -10.79 0.72
C PHE A 44 8.35 -10.94 -0.80
N ALA A 45 8.59 -12.14 -1.33
CA ALA A 45 8.20 -12.55 -2.67
C ALA A 45 6.72 -13.00 -2.78
N GLY A 46 6.06 -13.25 -1.65
CA GLY A 46 4.70 -13.77 -1.59
C GLY A 46 4.58 -15.30 -1.68
N ASN A 47 5.69 -16.03 -1.57
CA ASN A 47 5.72 -17.51 -1.61
C ASN A 47 5.25 -18.12 -0.30
N ARG A 48 5.40 -17.39 0.80
CA ARG A 48 5.03 -17.83 2.14
C ARG A 48 4.38 -16.70 2.91
N LEU A 49 3.32 -17.00 3.63
CA LEU A 49 2.71 -16.05 4.56
C LEU A 49 3.40 -16.11 5.93
N PRO A 50 3.69 -14.99 6.58
CA PRO A 50 4.16 -14.99 7.94
C PRO A 50 3.07 -15.54 8.90
N PRO A 51 3.45 -16.13 10.04
CA PRO A 51 2.48 -16.59 11.03
C PRO A 51 1.52 -15.48 11.47
N GLY A 52 0.24 -15.79 11.55
CA GLY A 52 -0.81 -14.84 11.92
C GLY A 52 -1.25 -13.87 10.80
N SER A 53 -0.66 -13.97 9.62
CA SER A 53 -1.08 -13.20 8.44
C SER A 53 -2.39 -13.74 7.86
N ASP A 54 -3.30 -12.82 7.50
CA ASP A 54 -4.55 -13.10 6.78
C ASP A 54 -4.60 -12.19 5.56
N ALA A 55 -3.94 -12.61 4.49
CA ALA A 55 -3.71 -11.78 3.32
C ALA A 55 -5.00 -11.44 2.57
N LEU A 56 -5.10 -10.19 2.14
CA LEU A 56 -6.29 -9.68 1.48
C LEU A 56 -5.95 -8.64 0.38
N ALA A 57 -6.91 -8.42 -0.52
CA ALA A 57 -6.90 -7.30 -1.46
C ALA A 57 -8.14 -6.43 -1.20
N ALA A 58 -7.94 -5.12 -1.08
CA ALA A 58 -9.01 -4.17 -0.82
C ALA A 58 -9.68 -3.69 -2.10
N VAL A 59 -11.00 -3.46 -2.02
CA VAL A 59 -11.75 -2.77 -3.08
C VAL A 59 -11.69 -1.26 -2.87
N TYR A 60 -11.53 -0.52 -3.94
CA TYR A 60 -11.69 0.93 -3.97
C TYR A 60 -12.06 1.38 -5.39
N SER A 61 -12.49 2.61 -5.52
CA SER A 61 -12.75 3.26 -6.81
C SER A 61 -11.94 4.56 -6.89
N GLY A 62 -12.12 5.33 -7.91
CA GLY A 62 -11.52 6.66 -7.93
C GLY A 62 -11.25 7.21 -9.32
N HIS A 63 -10.50 8.30 -9.34
CA HIS A 63 -10.12 9.02 -10.52
C HIS A 63 -8.70 8.65 -10.97
N GLN A 64 -8.50 8.58 -12.27
CA GLN A 64 -7.17 8.47 -12.89
C GLN A 64 -7.06 9.58 -13.93
N PHE A 65 -6.03 10.44 -13.81
CA PHE A 65 -5.81 11.58 -14.70
C PHE A 65 -7.04 12.51 -14.82
N GLY A 66 -7.74 12.75 -13.70
CA GLY A 66 -8.92 13.60 -13.66
C GLY A 66 -10.22 12.97 -14.17
N VAL A 67 -10.20 11.70 -14.60
CA VAL A 67 -11.37 10.97 -15.11
C VAL A 67 -11.78 9.91 -14.12
N TRP A 68 -13.08 9.77 -13.86
CA TRP A 68 -13.63 8.69 -13.05
C TRP A 68 -13.35 7.33 -13.71
N ALA A 69 -12.53 6.51 -13.06
CA ALA A 69 -12.13 5.20 -13.57
C ALA A 69 -13.02 4.05 -13.05
N GLY A 70 -14.03 4.35 -12.24
CA GLY A 70 -14.88 3.35 -11.63
C GLY A 70 -14.15 2.48 -10.61
N GLN A 71 -14.50 1.19 -10.53
CA GLN A 71 -13.86 0.26 -9.61
C GLN A 71 -12.42 -0.04 -10.04
N LEU A 72 -11.50 0.18 -9.13
CA LEU A 72 -10.07 -0.13 -9.23
C LEU A 72 -9.73 -1.32 -8.32
N GLY A 73 -9.35 -1.06 -7.08
CA GLY A 73 -8.96 -2.07 -6.12
C GLY A 73 -7.48 -2.44 -6.18
N ASP A 74 -7.06 -3.26 -5.25
CA ASP A 74 -5.68 -3.77 -5.15
C ASP A 74 -5.43 -4.85 -6.22
N GLY A 75 -5.40 -4.45 -7.50
CA GLY A 75 -5.30 -5.35 -8.65
C GLY A 75 -3.97 -6.10 -8.79
N ARG A 76 -2.96 -5.73 -8.03
CA ARG A 76 -1.65 -6.40 -7.94
C ARG A 76 -1.02 -6.26 -6.57
N ALA A 77 -1.80 -5.98 -5.55
CA ALA A 77 -1.32 -5.77 -4.21
C ALA A 77 -2.06 -6.66 -3.22
N HIS A 78 -1.33 -7.17 -2.23
CA HIS A 78 -1.85 -8.04 -1.19
C HIS A 78 -1.42 -7.45 0.16
N LEU A 79 -2.38 -7.04 0.98
CA LEU A 79 -2.13 -6.65 2.35
C LEU A 79 -1.92 -7.93 3.17
N LEU A 80 -0.74 -8.07 3.77
CA LEU A 80 -0.41 -9.25 4.58
C LEU A 80 -1.03 -9.17 5.98
N GLY A 81 -1.22 -7.96 6.48
CA GLY A 81 -1.76 -7.70 7.82
C GLY A 81 -1.14 -6.45 8.42
N GLY A 82 -1.48 -6.21 9.68
CA GLY A 82 -0.97 -5.11 10.49
C GLY A 82 -0.12 -5.61 11.66
N LEU A 83 0.91 -4.84 11.98
CA LEU A 83 1.72 -4.97 13.18
C LEU A 83 1.38 -3.82 14.12
N ARG A 84 1.28 -4.10 15.40
CA ARG A 84 1.06 -3.07 16.42
C ARG A 84 2.06 -3.28 17.55
N ASP A 85 2.86 -2.27 17.80
CA ASP A 85 3.83 -2.24 18.89
C ASP A 85 3.87 -0.84 19.55
N ALA A 86 4.86 -0.62 20.40
CA ALA A 86 5.07 0.67 21.06
C ALA A 86 5.38 1.83 20.10
N SER A 87 5.84 1.55 18.88
CA SER A 87 6.14 2.55 17.84
C SER A 87 4.89 2.97 17.05
N GLY A 88 3.81 2.19 17.11
CA GLY A 88 2.56 2.48 16.42
C GLY A 88 1.89 1.28 15.76
N HIS A 89 1.07 1.60 14.77
CA HIS A 89 0.39 0.65 13.88
C HIS A 89 1.01 0.73 12.48
N TRP A 90 1.41 -0.42 11.95
CA TRP A 90 1.99 -0.54 10.63
C TRP A 90 1.33 -1.66 9.85
N GLU A 91 0.94 -1.38 8.64
CA GLU A 91 0.43 -2.37 7.68
C GLU A 91 1.52 -2.71 6.68
N ILE A 92 1.60 -4.00 6.29
CA ILE A 92 2.55 -4.48 5.28
C ILE A 92 1.77 -4.95 4.07
N GLN A 93 2.11 -4.41 2.90
CA GLN A 93 1.47 -4.74 1.65
C GLN A 93 2.51 -5.14 0.59
N LEU A 94 2.30 -6.28 -0.07
CA LEU A 94 3.10 -6.74 -1.22
C LEU A 94 2.51 -6.20 -2.52
N LYS A 95 3.29 -5.46 -3.30
CA LYS A 95 2.90 -4.98 -4.62
C LYS A 95 3.62 -5.73 -5.72
N GLY A 96 2.87 -6.35 -6.61
CA GLY A 96 3.39 -7.21 -7.68
C GLY A 96 3.27 -8.71 -7.40
N ALA A 97 2.65 -9.09 -6.29
CA ALA A 97 2.58 -10.47 -5.81
C ALA A 97 1.44 -11.29 -6.46
N GLY A 98 0.98 -10.91 -7.66
CA GLY A 98 0.06 -11.69 -8.44
C GLY A 98 -1.34 -11.10 -8.59
N ARG A 99 -2.20 -11.84 -9.27
CA ARG A 99 -3.58 -11.43 -9.59
C ARG A 99 -4.45 -11.42 -8.34
N THR A 100 -5.41 -10.51 -8.37
CA THR A 100 -6.54 -10.43 -7.44
C THR A 100 -7.84 -10.30 -8.23
N PRO A 101 -9.01 -10.38 -7.61
CA PRO A 101 -10.28 -10.10 -8.27
C PRO A 101 -10.35 -8.70 -8.91
N TYR A 102 -9.47 -7.79 -8.48
CA TYR A 102 -9.43 -6.39 -8.92
C TYR A 102 -8.38 -6.12 -10.02
N SER A 103 -7.77 -7.15 -10.59
CA SER A 103 -6.70 -7.01 -11.62
C SER A 103 -7.19 -6.52 -12.97
N ARG A 104 -8.49 -6.48 -13.22
CA ARG A 104 -9.09 -6.00 -14.47
C ARG A 104 -8.47 -6.65 -15.74
N GLY A 105 -8.21 -7.96 -15.69
CA GLY A 105 -7.59 -8.71 -16.77
C GLY A 105 -6.04 -8.64 -16.83
N ALA A 106 -5.40 -7.79 -16.02
CA ALA A 106 -3.94 -7.70 -15.95
C ALA A 106 -3.31 -8.90 -15.22
N ASP A 107 -1.98 -9.05 -15.34
CA ASP A 107 -1.22 -10.17 -14.79
C ASP A 107 -0.97 -10.08 -13.28
N GLY A 108 -1.27 -8.95 -12.64
CA GLY A 108 -1.04 -8.70 -11.22
C GLY A 108 0.45 -8.56 -10.83
N ARG A 109 1.35 -8.45 -11.79
CA ARG A 109 2.79 -8.33 -11.54
C ARG A 109 3.26 -6.89 -11.54
N ALA A 110 4.36 -6.63 -10.84
CA ALA A 110 5.17 -5.44 -11.00
C ALA A 110 6.49 -5.83 -11.70
N VAL A 111 7.12 -4.87 -12.34
CA VAL A 111 8.41 -5.08 -13.02
C VAL A 111 9.55 -4.45 -12.22
N LEU A 112 10.73 -5.03 -12.34
CA LEU A 112 11.90 -4.67 -11.53
C LEU A 112 12.24 -3.18 -11.64
N ARG A 113 12.28 -2.64 -12.86
CA ARG A 113 12.60 -1.23 -13.12
C ARG A 113 11.69 -0.26 -12.34
N SER A 114 10.37 -0.48 -12.40
CA SER A 114 9.41 0.38 -11.68
C SER A 114 9.43 0.15 -10.17
N SER A 115 9.75 -1.06 -9.73
CA SER A 115 9.85 -1.44 -8.31
C SER A 115 11.07 -0.76 -7.65
N ILE A 116 12.22 -0.73 -8.32
CA ILE A 116 13.40 0.01 -7.87
C ILE A 116 13.09 1.50 -7.76
N ARG A 117 12.42 2.08 -8.77
CA ARG A 117 12.02 3.49 -8.72
C ARG A 117 11.11 3.79 -7.53
N GLU A 118 10.11 2.95 -7.28
CA GLU A 118 9.19 3.11 -6.15
C GLU A 118 9.95 3.05 -4.81
N PHE A 119 10.87 2.08 -4.67
CA PHE A 119 11.71 1.95 -3.49
C PHE A 119 12.55 3.20 -3.25
N LEU A 120 13.32 3.63 -4.26
CA LEU A 120 14.18 4.80 -4.14
C LEU A 120 13.41 6.09 -3.89
N CYS A 121 12.28 6.31 -4.58
CA CYS A 121 11.46 7.51 -4.37
C CYS A 121 10.85 7.54 -2.98
N SER A 122 10.36 6.41 -2.46
CA SER A 122 9.76 6.39 -1.12
C SER A 122 10.80 6.67 -0.03
N GLU A 123 11.99 6.07 -0.12
CA GLU A 123 13.07 6.33 0.84
C GLU A 123 13.64 7.75 0.70
N ALA A 124 13.73 8.29 -0.51
CA ALA A 124 14.12 9.68 -0.73
C ALA A 124 13.14 10.67 -0.08
N MET A 125 11.82 10.44 -0.26
CA MET A 125 10.80 11.27 0.39
C MET A 125 10.87 11.18 1.91
N ALA A 126 11.09 9.99 2.47
CA ALA A 126 11.30 9.82 3.90
C ALA A 126 12.54 10.58 4.39
N GLY A 127 13.67 10.51 3.66
CA GLY A 127 14.88 11.27 3.93
C GLY A 127 14.67 12.79 3.92
N LEU A 128 13.78 13.27 3.04
CA LEU A 128 13.34 14.67 2.99
C LEU A 128 12.30 15.02 4.07
N ARG A 129 11.95 14.09 4.95
CA ARG A 129 10.90 14.23 5.98
C ARG A 129 9.52 14.56 5.40
N ILE A 130 9.23 14.09 4.19
CA ILE A 130 7.93 14.17 3.57
C ILE A 130 7.18 12.87 3.86
N PRO A 131 5.98 12.91 4.45
CA PRO A 131 5.18 11.71 4.70
C PRO A 131 5.01 10.88 3.43
N THR A 132 5.31 9.60 3.52
CA THR A 132 5.23 8.68 2.39
C THR A 132 5.01 7.24 2.88
N THR A 133 4.48 6.39 2.02
CA THR A 133 4.58 4.94 2.21
C THR A 133 6.03 4.52 2.14
N ARG A 134 6.52 3.78 3.14
CA ARG A 134 7.91 3.29 3.17
C ARG A 134 8.03 2.00 2.34
N ALA A 135 9.22 1.73 1.83
CA ALA A 135 9.53 0.50 1.13
C ALA A 135 10.50 -0.34 1.96
N LEU A 136 10.04 -1.52 2.42
CA LEU A 136 10.88 -2.43 3.20
C LEU A 136 11.88 -3.15 2.30
N SER A 137 11.41 -3.69 1.16
CA SER A 137 12.27 -4.44 0.26
C SER A 137 11.75 -4.45 -1.18
N VAL A 138 12.66 -4.77 -2.08
CA VAL A 138 12.38 -5.20 -3.46
C VAL A 138 12.95 -6.60 -3.62
N VAL A 139 12.09 -7.56 -3.97
CA VAL A 139 12.46 -8.93 -4.30
C VAL A 139 12.19 -9.14 -5.78
N GLY A 140 13.18 -9.61 -6.53
CA GLY A 140 13.11 -9.87 -7.97
C GLY A 140 13.04 -11.37 -8.28
N ALA A 141 12.67 -11.69 -9.50
CA ALA A 141 12.77 -13.03 -10.09
C ALA A 141 12.95 -12.94 -11.61
N ASP A 142 13.56 -13.95 -12.20
CA ASP A 142 13.73 -14.07 -13.66
C ASP A 142 12.43 -14.55 -14.35
N LEU A 143 11.29 -14.17 -13.79
CA LEU A 143 9.97 -14.41 -14.38
C LEU A 143 9.68 -13.31 -15.41
N PRO A 144 9.52 -13.64 -16.70
CA PRO A 144 9.23 -12.65 -17.73
C PRO A 144 7.83 -12.04 -17.55
N VAL A 145 7.76 -10.74 -17.63
CA VAL A 145 6.53 -9.95 -17.56
C VAL A 145 6.44 -9.08 -18.81
N ARG A 146 5.39 -9.29 -19.59
CA ARG A 146 5.18 -8.52 -20.82
C ARG A 146 4.64 -7.13 -20.49
N ARG A 147 5.35 -6.10 -20.95
CA ARG A 147 4.95 -4.70 -20.96
C ARG A 147 5.15 -4.17 -22.40
N GLU A 148 5.71 -2.99 -22.58
CA GLU A 148 6.20 -2.55 -23.89
C GLU A 148 7.31 -3.48 -24.39
N GLU A 149 8.16 -3.91 -23.47
CA GLU A 149 9.18 -4.94 -23.64
C GLU A 149 8.97 -6.09 -22.64
N ILE A 150 9.76 -7.14 -22.73
CA ILE A 150 9.81 -8.21 -21.73
C ILE A 150 10.72 -7.74 -20.58
N GLU A 151 10.16 -7.62 -19.41
CA GLU A 151 10.85 -7.21 -18.19
C GLU A 151 10.81 -8.32 -17.13
N SER A 152 11.68 -8.25 -16.13
CA SER A 152 11.70 -9.19 -15.00
C SER A 152 10.65 -8.79 -13.95
N ALA A 153 10.00 -9.79 -13.37
CA ALA A 153 9.05 -9.59 -12.28
C ALA A 153 9.74 -9.13 -10.99
N ALA A 154 9.03 -8.34 -10.20
CA ALA A 154 9.45 -7.99 -8.85
C ALA A 154 8.26 -7.77 -7.93
N VAL A 155 8.51 -7.88 -6.62
CA VAL A 155 7.57 -7.53 -5.56
C VAL A 155 8.19 -6.44 -4.68
N VAL A 156 7.45 -5.37 -4.44
CA VAL A 156 7.80 -4.35 -3.45
C VAL A 156 7.02 -4.62 -2.18
N ALA A 157 7.71 -4.78 -1.07
CA ALA A 157 7.10 -4.79 0.25
C ALA A 157 6.95 -3.34 0.75
N ARG A 158 5.71 -2.88 0.89
CA ARG A 158 5.37 -1.54 1.32
C ARG A 158 4.90 -1.54 2.77
N VAL A 159 5.26 -0.50 3.50
CA VAL A 159 4.90 -0.30 4.91
C VAL A 159 4.28 1.08 5.08
N ALA A 160 3.12 1.14 5.69
CA ALA A 160 2.41 2.38 6.00
C ALA A 160 1.56 2.21 7.26
N PRO A 161 1.18 3.29 7.95
CA PRO A 161 0.20 3.20 9.04
C PRO A 161 -1.16 2.65 8.58
N SER A 162 -1.53 2.90 7.32
CA SER A 162 -2.75 2.37 6.70
C SER A 162 -2.64 2.38 5.18
N PHE A 163 -3.32 1.43 4.53
CA PHE A 163 -3.57 1.42 3.09
C PHE A 163 -5.00 1.79 2.72
N VAL A 164 -5.80 2.33 3.64
CA VAL A 164 -7.07 2.97 3.32
C VAL A 164 -6.82 4.21 2.45
N ARG A 165 -7.58 4.36 1.38
CA ARG A 165 -7.41 5.38 0.35
C ARG A 165 -8.63 6.29 0.28
N PHE A 166 -8.52 7.44 -0.37
CA PHE A 166 -9.67 8.25 -0.78
C PHE A 166 -10.67 7.40 -1.57
N GLY A 167 -10.16 6.60 -2.51
CA GLY A 167 -10.96 5.71 -3.32
C GLY A 167 -11.72 4.65 -2.55
N SER A 168 -11.32 4.31 -1.33
CA SER A 168 -12.11 3.42 -0.46
C SER A 168 -13.42 4.08 -0.05
N PHE A 169 -13.43 5.40 0.21
CA PHE A 169 -14.63 6.18 0.49
C PHE A 169 -15.43 6.45 -0.79
N GLU A 170 -14.76 6.82 -1.87
CA GLU A 170 -15.40 7.09 -3.17
C GLU A 170 -16.16 5.86 -3.68
N HIS A 171 -15.65 4.65 -3.44
CA HIS A 171 -16.31 3.41 -3.84
C HIS A 171 -17.71 3.31 -3.24
N TRP A 172 -17.85 3.45 -1.95
CA TRP A 172 -19.13 3.34 -1.27
C TRP A 172 -20.07 4.51 -1.57
N ALA A 173 -19.52 5.73 -1.65
CA ALA A 173 -20.28 6.90 -2.02
C ALA A 173 -20.88 6.78 -3.43
N ALA A 174 -20.08 6.36 -4.42
CA ALA A 174 -20.52 6.20 -5.81
C ALA A 174 -21.57 5.09 -6.01
N HIS A 175 -21.57 4.08 -5.12
CA HIS A 175 -22.54 2.98 -5.16
C HIS A 175 -23.76 3.22 -4.26
N GLY A 176 -23.88 4.40 -3.63
CA GLY A 176 -24.99 4.71 -2.73
C GLY A 176 -25.04 3.88 -1.44
N ARG A 177 -23.89 3.26 -1.08
CA ARG A 177 -23.75 2.38 0.10
C ARG A 177 -23.37 3.21 1.33
N GLY A 178 -24.34 3.95 1.86
CA GLY A 178 -24.15 4.87 2.97
C GLY A 178 -23.72 4.19 4.28
N ASP A 179 -24.17 2.98 4.54
CA ASP A 179 -23.83 2.23 5.75
C ASP A 179 -22.38 1.80 5.75
N GLU A 180 -21.87 1.27 4.62
CA GLU A 180 -20.47 0.91 4.46
C GLU A 180 -19.57 2.15 4.48
N LEU A 181 -20.00 3.25 3.88
CA LEU A 181 -19.29 4.52 3.95
C LEU A 181 -19.12 4.98 5.39
N ARG A 182 -20.20 4.91 6.18
CA ARG A 182 -20.19 5.24 7.61
C ARG A 182 -19.29 4.30 8.39
N GLN A 183 -19.41 2.99 8.18
CA GLN A 183 -18.58 1.98 8.83
C GLN A 183 -17.09 2.21 8.59
N LEU A 184 -16.71 2.56 7.35
CA LEU A 184 -15.32 2.90 7.00
C LEU A 184 -14.86 4.17 7.71
N ALA A 185 -15.69 5.21 7.76
CA ALA A 185 -15.38 6.46 8.44
C ALA A 185 -15.20 6.24 9.95
N ASP A 186 -16.09 5.48 10.58
CA ASP A 186 -16.01 5.12 12.00
C ASP A 186 -14.72 4.35 12.30
N TYR A 187 -14.34 3.38 11.44
CA TYR A 187 -13.08 2.65 11.55
C TYR A 187 -11.86 3.59 11.47
N VAL A 188 -11.84 4.49 10.49
CA VAL A 188 -10.74 5.43 10.31
C VAL A 188 -10.64 6.42 11.47
N ILE A 189 -11.75 6.94 11.95
CA ILE A 189 -11.79 7.80 13.15
C ILE A 189 -11.26 7.03 14.36
N ALA A 190 -11.80 5.85 14.62
CA ALA A 190 -11.42 5.06 15.79
C ALA A 190 -9.94 4.66 15.79
N THR A 191 -9.39 4.33 14.64
CA THR A 191 -8.05 3.73 14.52
C THR A 191 -6.97 4.77 14.28
N PHE A 192 -7.24 5.77 13.43
CA PHE A 192 -6.20 6.66 12.91
C PHE A 192 -6.43 8.15 13.21
N ARG A 193 -7.66 8.53 13.64
CA ARG A 193 -8.04 9.94 13.89
C ARG A 193 -8.93 10.07 15.12
N PRO A 194 -8.49 9.50 16.26
CA PRO A 194 -9.33 9.52 17.48
C PRO A 194 -9.69 10.94 17.93
N GLU A 195 -8.89 11.94 17.58
CA GLU A 195 -9.13 13.35 17.84
C GLU A 195 -10.39 13.91 17.15
N CYS A 196 -10.86 13.27 16.10
CA CYS A 196 -12.10 13.68 15.42
C CYS A 196 -13.36 13.22 16.16
N ARG A 197 -13.23 12.27 17.10
CA ARG A 197 -14.38 11.60 17.76
C ARG A 197 -15.24 12.57 18.57
N ASP A 198 -14.58 13.49 19.26
CA ASP A 198 -15.24 14.41 20.21
C ASP A 198 -15.77 15.69 19.56
N ALA A 199 -15.64 15.81 18.25
CA ALA A 199 -16.18 16.95 17.51
C ALA A 199 -17.72 16.87 17.42
N ALA A 200 -18.38 18.02 17.31
CA ALA A 200 -19.84 18.09 17.13
C ALA A 200 -20.34 17.27 15.91
N ASN A 201 -19.51 17.15 14.87
CA ASN A 201 -19.70 16.25 13.74
C ASN A 201 -18.37 15.57 13.41
N PRO A 202 -18.15 14.32 13.88
CA PRO A 202 -16.90 13.59 13.67
C PRO A 202 -16.53 13.39 12.19
N TYR A 203 -17.51 13.21 11.31
CA TYR A 203 -17.28 13.01 9.88
C TYR A 203 -16.83 14.29 9.18
N ALA A 204 -17.41 15.42 9.55
CA ALA A 204 -16.96 16.72 9.06
C ALA A 204 -15.54 17.04 9.57
N ALA A 205 -15.24 16.71 10.83
CA ALA A 205 -13.90 16.84 11.40
C ALA A 205 -12.88 15.96 10.67
N LEU A 206 -13.23 14.70 10.37
CA LEU A 206 -12.38 13.82 9.56
C LEU A 206 -12.10 14.41 8.18
N LEU A 207 -13.13 14.89 7.47
CA LEU A 207 -12.98 15.50 6.16
C LEU A 207 -12.06 16.73 6.21
N ALA A 208 -12.23 17.59 7.19
CA ALA A 208 -11.40 18.77 7.39
C ALA A 208 -9.93 18.41 7.67
N ASP A 209 -9.68 17.41 8.55
CA ASP A 209 -8.32 16.95 8.85
C ASP A 209 -7.64 16.34 7.63
N VAL A 210 -8.34 15.47 6.89
CA VAL A 210 -7.80 14.85 5.67
C VAL A 210 -7.51 15.91 4.60
N SER A 211 -8.40 16.88 4.41
CA SER A 211 -8.20 17.98 3.45
C SER A 211 -6.96 18.82 3.81
N ARG A 212 -6.82 19.19 5.08
CA ARG A 212 -5.65 19.95 5.57
C ARG A 212 -4.36 19.17 5.35
N ARG A 213 -4.30 17.91 5.76
CA ARG A 213 -3.12 17.03 5.57
C ARG A 213 -2.76 16.85 4.10
N THR A 214 -3.75 16.72 3.24
CA THR A 214 -3.53 16.62 1.78
C THR A 214 -2.91 17.90 1.24
N GLY A 215 -3.44 19.08 1.62
CA GLY A 215 -2.87 20.35 1.24
C GLY A 215 -1.43 20.54 1.72
N GLU A 216 -1.14 20.18 2.97
CA GLU A 216 0.23 20.21 3.51
C GLU A 216 1.18 19.27 2.76
N LEU A 217 0.73 18.05 2.44
CA LEU A 217 1.53 17.08 1.70
C LEU A 217 1.85 17.56 0.29
N VAL A 218 0.84 18.06 -0.43
CA VAL A 218 1.01 18.59 -1.80
C VAL A 218 1.94 19.80 -1.79
N ALA A 219 1.81 20.70 -0.82
CA ALA A 219 2.73 21.84 -0.66
C ALA A 219 4.19 21.40 -0.47
N ARG A 220 4.43 20.35 0.32
CA ARG A 220 5.77 19.78 0.49
C ARG A 220 6.30 19.12 -0.78
N TRP A 221 5.45 18.44 -1.56
CA TRP A 221 5.83 17.91 -2.86
C TRP A 221 6.25 19.01 -3.82
N MET A 222 5.47 20.09 -3.90
CA MET A 222 5.79 21.24 -4.74
C MET A 222 7.12 21.89 -4.33
N ALA A 223 7.39 21.99 -3.03
CA ALA A 223 8.62 22.59 -2.51
C ALA A 223 9.89 21.83 -2.95
N VAL A 224 9.81 20.55 -3.25
CA VAL A 224 10.93 19.72 -3.73
C VAL A 224 10.84 19.38 -5.22
N GLY A 225 9.89 19.97 -5.94
CA GLY A 225 9.69 19.73 -7.37
C GLY A 225 9.13 18.34 -7.71
N PHE A 226 8.53 17.65 -6.74
CA PHE A 226 7.92 16.35 -6.99
C PHE A 226 6.52 16.50 -7.58
N MET A 227 6.31 15.89 -8.74
CA MET A 227 5.02 15.84 -9.42
C MET A 227 4.48 14.41 -9.45
N HIS A 228 3.42 14.15 -8.70
CA HIS A 228 2.84 12.82 -8.59
C HIS A 228 2.03 12.41 -9.83
N GLY A 229 1.17 13.30 -10.31
CA GLY A 229 0.34 13.09 -11.51
C GLY A 229 -0.91 12.22 -11.31
N VAL A 230 -1.01 11.48 -10.21
CA VAL A 230 -2.17 10.60 -9.93
C VAL A 230 -2.46 10.58 -8.43
N MET A 231 -3.54 11.22 -8.03
CA MET A 231 -4.10 11.17 -6.66
C MET A 231 -5.60 10.93 -6.75
#